data_999c995bc303fc897e9f99be11ab4724
#
_entry.id   999c995bc303fc897e9f99be11ab4724
#
_cell.length_a   1.000
_cell.length_b   1.000
_cell.length_c   1.000
_cell.angle_alpha   90.00
_cell.angle_beta   90.00
_cell.angle_gamma   90.00
#
_symmetry.space_group_name_H-M   'P 1'
#
loop_
_entity.id
_entity.type
_entity.pdbx_description
1 polymer ?
#
loop_
_entity_poly.entity_id
_entity_poly.type
_entity_poly.pdbx_seq_one_letter_code
_entity_poly.pdbx_strand_id
1 'polypeptide(L)'
;MICLTKNNRYDKEKILLGVFALIIFGYLIYRLDTLKMVTVVYDEFSYWATGAYFAGKDWSGIASCSSYYAYGYGLILTPLFWLFDNPITMYRAAITLNAIFVSISFLLLYDCGRILFRNISKELLIFVSFCSLSYPSIIMNSQVAWTECVMTLVILVIIRLCIQLEKKKSLFVCMLLSVFVVYMYMLHQRNIGIVIAASIYILYLFFYKRLKLKDVIIYFGFLLIMFFIHSKLKESLNNNLWKVNVGNAVNMNDYSAQIQVASQIFSFEGIGRFLAALCGRFFYSITSTYGLALISLIYLLIKFKDCIIGIIGKLYGIIKRRTKNSQDYIQFTGTYLFLFLSFMALISISAISMLNPGRIDTLIYGRYHEFVFPIYILIGFCLFIETKKHCQYTIFNILFIGITALITFMILNSYGVDTVIFNAIPGLFYSFLRMNNYFFVFYAALISIAVIFVITFLIHRNFKQNKYIAILIIFIMNIYISQSVLERVEWMQSSYAKSEETMDILNLLNNEYNIYCLERSKNGLDDFAYRTAIIQFLQPDRKVQGLAIEDLDKIERDSILIIENQSRFLANLENNYIIIKSVLNYSILIPNSGGLYDEYINNKYAL
;
A
#
# COMPACT_ATOMS: atom_id res chain seq x y z
N MET A 1 -5.62 -21.89 46.34
CA MET A 1 -4.59 -22.18 45.29
C MET A 1 -5.05 -21.95 43.85
N ILE A 2 -6.32 -21.67 43.55
CA ILE A 2 -6.89 -21.52 42.19
C ILE A 2 -6.83 -20.05 41.66
N CYS A 3 -6.68 -19.05 42.54
CA CYS A 3 -6.63 -17.64 42.13
C CYS A 3 -5.25 -17.18 41.55
N LEU A 4 -4.15 -17.77 42.00
CA LEU A 4 -2.80 -17.39 41.55
C LEU A 4 -2.45 -17.84 40.13
N THR A 5 -3.10 -18.90 39.60
CA THR A 5 -2.83 -19.42 38.27
C THR A 5 -3.48 -18.60 37.14
N LYS A 6 -4.55 -17.86 37.41
CA LYS A 6 -5.26 -17.04 36.42
C LYS A 6 -4.52 -15.73 36.11
N ASN A 7 -3.94 -15.09 37.11
CA ASN A 7 -3.14 -13.86 36.94
C ASN A 7 -1.83 -14.15 36.19
N ASN A 8 -1.10 -15.19 36.55
CA ASN A 8 0.16 -15.54 35.87
C ASN A 8 0.00 -15.88 34.35
N ARG A 9 -1.15 -16.42 33.94
CA ARG A 9 -1.43 -16.70 32.53
C ARG A 9 -1.76 -15.44 31.74
N TYR A 10 -2.40 -14.47 32.34
CA TYR A 10 -2.74 -13.18 31.72
C TYR A 10 -1.49 -12.31 31.51
N ASP A 11 -0.58 -12.32 32.46
CA ASP A 11 0.69 -11.59 32.38
C ASP A 11 1.60 -12.19 31.30
N LYS A 12 1.66 -13.52 31.18
CA LYS A 12 2.45 -14.19 30.15
C LYS A 12 1.98 -13.88 28.72
N GLU A 13 0.66 -13.81 28.48
CA GLU A 13 0.09 -13.43 27.17
C GLU A 13 0.50 -12.01 26.78
N LYS A 14 0.36 -11.03 27.69
CA LYS A 14 0.72 -9.63 27.45
C LYS A 14 2.23 -9.46 27.20
N ILE A 15 3.06 -10.15 27.99
CA ILE A 15 4.51 -10.13 27.82
C ILE A 15 4.87 -10.66 26.43
N LEU A 16 4.29 -11.81 26.03
CA LEU A 16 4.58 -12.40 24.74
C LEU A 16 4.14 -11.50 23.57
N LEU A 17 2.97 -10.85 23.67
CA LEU A 17 2.51 -9.86 22.70
C LEU A 17 3.46 -8.66 22.61
N GLY A 18 3.89 -8.13 23.75
CA GLY A 18 4.85 -7.03 23.80
C GLY A 18 6.19 -7.40 23.15
N VAL A 19 6.72 -8.58 23.48
CA VAL A 19 7.98 -9.08 22.91
C VAL A 19 7.88 -9.22 21.38
N PHE A 20 6.82 -9.83 20.86
CA PHE A 20 6.68 -9.96 19.39
C PHE A 20 6.44 -8.62 18.70
N ALA A 21 5.70 -7.70 19.32
CA ALA A 21 5.55 -6.35 18.77
C ALA A 21 6.90 -5.60 18.69
N LEU A 22 7.74 -5.74 19.72
CA LEU A 22 9.09 -5.16 19.74
C LEU A 22 10.03 -5.85 18.73
N ILE A 23 9.91 -7.17 18.53
CA ILE A 23 10.67 -7.89 17.49
C ILE A 23 10.29 -7.36 16.10
N ILE A 24 8.98 -7.21 15.80
CA ILE A 24 8.52 -6.62 14.53
C ILE A 24 9.12 -5.22 14.37
N PHE A 25 8.92 -4.36 15.35
CA PHE A 25 9.40 -2.99 15.32
C PHE A 25 10.92 -2.95 15.08
N GLY A 26 11.71 -3.66 15.89
CA GLY A 26 13.16 -3.71 15.77
C GLY A 26 13.63 -4.24 14.40
N TYR A 27 12.97 -5.28 13.88
CA TYR A 27 13.27 -5.81 12.55
C TYR A 27 13.00 -4.80 11.43
N LEU A 28 11.93 -4.01 11.54
CA LEU A 28 11.57 -3.04 10.51
C LEU A 28 12.43 -1.77 10.53
N ILE A 29 13.02 -1.43 11.67
CA ILE A 29 13.90 -0.25 11.79
C ILE A 29 15.39 -0.57 11.71
N TYR A 30 15.80 -1.86 11.69
CA TYR A 30 17.23 -2.20 11.78
C TYR A 30 18.06 -1.70 10.58
N ARG A 31 17.41 -1.42 9.42
CA ARG A 31 18.04 -0.85 8.22
C ARG A 31 17.80 0.65 8.04
N LEU A 32 17.33 1.34 9.08
CA LEU A 32 16.91 2.73 8.99
C LEU A 32 18.05 3.67 8.56
N ASP A 33 19.29 3.34 8.90
CA ASP A 33 20.48 4.08 8.54
C ASP A 33 20.77 4.06 7.02
N THR A 34 20.38 3.00 6.32
CA THR A 34 20.54 2.89 4.87
C THR A 34 19.49 3.69 4.08
N LEU A 35 18.39 4.08 4.72
CA LEU A 35 17.29 4.81 4.10
C LEU A 35 17.51 6.33 4.23
N LYS A 36 17.57 7.02 3.09
CA LYS A 36 17.93 8.43 3.04
C LYS A 36 16.88 9.30 2.37
N MET A 37 16.15 8.78 1.38
CA MET A 37 15.22 9.54 0.57
C MET A 37 14.17 8.66 -0.10
N VAL A 38 13.27 9.28 -0.85
CA VAL A 38 12.20 8.59 -1.60
C VAL A 38 12.78 7.51 -2.52
N THR A 39 12.15 6.33 -2.52
CA THR A 39 12.55 5.14 -3.28
C THR A 39 11.71 4.96 -4.54
N VAL A 40 10.39 5.02 -4.38
CA VAL A 40 9.41 4.96 -5.48
C VAL A 40 8.97 6.38 -5.77
N VAL A 41 9.83 7.12 -6.47
CA VAL A 41 9.83 8.58 -6.52
C VAL A 41 8.45 9.16 -6.78
N TYR A 42 7.76 8.75 -7.86
CA TYR A 42 6.48 9.37 -8.21
C TYR A 42 5.38 9.16 -7.16
N ASP A 43 5.27 7.94 -6.63
CA ASP A 43 4.22 7.61 -5.66
C ASP A 43 4.49 8.28 -4.31
N GLU A 44 5.72 8.15 -3.79
CA GLU A 44 6.09 8.76 -2.50
C GLU A 44 6.06 10.27 -2.56
N PHE A 45 6.64 10.86 -3.63
CA PHE A 45 6.67 12.31 -3.80
C PHE A 45 5.29 12.94 -3.72
N SER A 46 4.28 12.31 -4.29
CA SER A 46 2.90 12.80 -4.25
C SER A 46 2.36 12.89 -2.83
N TYR A 47 2.68 11.94 -1.96
CA TYR A 47 2.29 11.99 -0.55
C TYR A 47 3.10 13.03 0.22
N TRP A 48 4.40 13.14 -0.05
CA TRP A 48 5.24 14.17 0.55
C TRP A 48 4.80 15.57 0.12
N ALA A 49 4.48 15.78 -1.14
CA ALA A 49 3.99 17.08 -1.66
C ALA A 49 2.69 17.51 -0.98
N THR A 50 1.77 16.57 -0.72
CA THR A 50 0.54 16.91 0.04
C THR A 50 0.85 17.21 1.51
N GLY A 51 1.80 16.51 2.12
CA GLY A 51 2.29 16.82 3.46
C GLY A 51 2.94 18.20 3.55
N ALA A 52 3.79 18.54 2.58
CA ALA A 52 4.43 19.85 2.45
C ALA A 52 3.39 20.97 2.31
N TYR A 53 2.38 20.79 1.47
CA TYR A 53 1.28 21.75 1.30
C TYR A 53 0.56 22.05 2.63
N PHE A 54 0.18 21.01 3.37
CA PHE A 54 -0.46 21.20 4.68
C PHE A 54 0.48 21.78 5.73
N ALA A 55 1.80 21.63 5.56
CA ALA A 55 2.81 22.27 6.39
C ALA A 55 3.12 23.72 5.98
N GLY A 56 2.50 24.24 4.90
CA GLY A 56 2.70 25.61 4.41
C GLY A 56 3.87 25.78 3.43
N LYS A 57 4.41 24.66 2.86
CA LYS A 57 5.48 24.69 1.86
C LYS A 57 4.91 24.72 0.42
N ASP A 58 5.60 25.39 -0.51
CA ASP A 58 5.18 25.47 -1.91
C ASP A 58 5.94 24.46 -2.80
N TRP A 59 5.34 23.28 -2.99
CA TRP A 59 5.85 22.26 -3.93
C TRP A 59 5.03 22.21 -5.23
N SER A 60 4.22 23.23 -5.50
CA SER A 60 3.34 23.28 -6.68
C SER A 60 4.09 23.28 -8.01
N GLY A 61 5.37 23.69 -8.03
CA GLY A 61 6.21 23.70 -9.22
C GLY A 61 6.46 22.32 -9.84
N ILE A 62 6.32 21.23 -9.05
CA ILE A 62 6.56 19.86 -9.50
C ILE A 62 5.33 18.98 -9.28
N ALA A 63 4.52 19.26 -8.27
CA ALA A 63 3.39 18.44 -7.87
C ALA A 63 2.18 18.50 -8.81
N SER A 64 2.25 19.27 -9.90
CA SER A 64 1.14 19.54 -10.83
C SER A 64 0.49 18.30 -11.45
N CYS A 65 1.15 17.14 -11.38
CA CYS A 65 0.72 15.92 -12.04
C CYS A 65 0.05 14.93 -11.10
N SER A 66 -0.08 15.26 -9.84
CA SER A 66 -0.44 14.30 -8.79
C SER A 66 -1.88 14.39 -8.31
N SER A 67 -2.78 15.04 -9.06
CA SER A 67 -4.21 15.14 -8.70
C SER A 67 -4.91 13.78 -8.52
N TYR A 68 -4.38 12.73 -9.12
CA TYR A 68 -4.85 11.35 -8.95
C TYR A 68 -4.56 10.83 -7.54
N TYR A 69 -3.43 11.20 -6.94
CA TYR A 69 -3.03 10.67 -5.65
C TYR A 69 -3.93 11.19 -4.52
N ALA A 70 -4.10 10.34 -3.54
CA ALA A 70 -4.83 10.67 -2.34
C ALA A 70 -3.91 11.37 -1.33
N TYR A 71 -4.46 12.15 -0.44
CA TYR A 71 -3.72 12.97 0.52
C TYR A 71 -3.71 12.41 1.96
N GLY A 72 -4.45 11.33 2.21
CA GLY A 72 -4.63 10.79 3.57
C GLY A 72 -3.33 10.44 4.29
N TYR A 73 -2.31 9.97 3.55
CA TYR A 73 -0.98 9.74 4.11
C TYR A 73 -0.18 11.04 4.28
N GLY A 74 -0.36 12.02 3.37
CA GLY A 74 0.25 13.34 3.50
C GLY A 74 -0.13 14.05 4.79
N LEU A 75 -1.37 13.87 5.28
CA LEU A 75 -1.78 14.39 6.60
C LEU A 75 -0.94 13.83 7.75
N ILE A 76 -0.52 12.56 7.66
CA ILE A 76 0.37 11.93 8.64
C ILE A 76 1.80 12.46 8.52
N LEU A 77 2.24 12.78 7.29
CA LEU A 77 3.58 13.32 7.04
C LEU A 77 3.69 14.81 7.43
N THR A 78 2.59 15.56 7.43
CA THR A 78 2.58 17.01 7.72
C THR A 78 3.35 17.38 9.00
N PRO A 79 3.13 16.74 10.17
CA PRO A 79 3.88 17.09 11.38
C PRO A 79 5.39 16.90 11.26
N LEU A 80 5.86 16.02 10.37
CA LEU A 80 7.28 15.77 10.20
C LEU A 80 8.02 16.98 9.64
N PHE A 81 7.35 17.78 8.78
CA PHE A 81 7.89 19.05 8.26
C PHE A 81 8.06 20.12 9.34
N TRP A 82 7.34 20.02 10.46
CA TRP A 82 7.47 20.95 11.59
C TRP A 82 8.46 20.49 12.63
N LEU A 83 8.74 19.16 12.65
CA LEU A 83 9.59 18.54 13.68
C LEU A 83 11.04 18.36 13.23
N PHE A 84 11.28 18.31 11.93
CA PHE A 84 12.60 17.99 11.37
C PHE A 84 12.99 18.93 10.22
N ASP A 85 14.12 19.59 10.37
CA ASP A 85 14.69 20.43 9.31
C ASP A 85 15.48 19.60 8.28
N ASN A 86 16.06 18.47 8.72
CA ASN A 86 16.82 17.60 7.85
C ASN A 86 15.91 16.60 7.12
N PRO A 87 15.82 16.62 5.78
CA PRO A 87 14.92 15.76 5.01
C PRO A 87 15.23 14.26 5.15
N ILE A 88 16.49 13.87 5.38
CA ILE A 88 16.86 12.47 5.60
C ILE A 88 16.30 11.98 6.94
N THR A 89 16.43 12.81 7.99
CA THR A 89 15.84 12.51 9.31
C THR A 89 14.32 12.47 9.23
N MET A 90 13.72 13.38 8.46
CA MET A 90 12.28 13.41 8.20
C MET A 90 11.81 12.13 7.50
N TYR A 91 12.54 11.65 6.49
CA TYR A 91 12.23 10.38 5.82
C TYR A 91 12.31 9.19 6.78
N ARG A 92 13.38 9.09 7.56
CA ARG A 92 13.58 8.04 8.58
C ARG A 92 12.47 8.05 9.64
N ALA A 93 12.00 9.23 10.03
CA ALA A 93 10.85 9.36 10.93
C ALA A 93 9.57 8.79 10.31
N ALA A 94 9.31 9.01 9.02
CA ALA A 94 8.18 8.41 8.31
C ALA A 94 8.27 6.87 8.26
N ILE A 95 9.45 6.33 8.02
CA ILE A 95 9.68 4.87 8.06
C ILE A 95 9.48 4.31 9.47
N THR A 96 9.91 5.05 10.49
CA THR A 96 9.68 4.67 11.90
C THR A 96 8.18 4.64 12.22
N LEU A 97 7.40 5.61 11.72
CA LEU A 97 5.93 5.60 11.85
C LEU A 97 5.32 4.38 11.16
N ASN A 98 5.80 3.99 9.97
CA ASN A 98 5.35 2.77 9.31
C ASN A 98 5.61 1.52 10.17
N ALA A 99 6.78 1.42 10.80
CA ALA A 99 7.11 0.31 11.71
C ALA A 99 6.18 0.28 12.93
N ILE A 100 5.81 1.45 13.48
CA ILE A 100 4.82 1.57 14.56
C ILE A 100 3.44 1.09 14.07
N PHE A 101 2.98 1.50 12.88
CA PHE A 101 1.70 1.09 12.34
C PHE A 101 1.62 -0.42 12.12
N VAL A 102 2.68 -1.05 11.64
CA VAL A 102 2.75 -2.52 11.49
C VAL A 102 2.74 -3.22 12.85
N SER A 103 3.45 -2.68 13.85
CA SER A 103 3.47 -3.24 15.20
C SER A 103 2.08 -3.16 15.88
N ILE A 104 1.36 -2.06 15.71
CA ILE A 104 -0.02 -1.91 16.19
C ILE A 104 -0.95 -2.85 15.41
N SER A 105 -0.73 -3.01 14.11
CA SER A 105 -1.48 -3.96 13.28
C SER A 105 -1.36 -5.39 13.76
N PHE A 106 -0.18 -5.80 14.27
CA PHE A 106 0.00 -7.10 14.90
C PHE A 106 -0.91 -7.31 16.12
N LEU A 107 -0.98 -6.32 16.99
CA LEU A 107 -1.82 -6.38 18.20
C LEU A 107 -3.31 -6.46 17.83
N LEU A 108 -3.75 -5.66 16.85
CA LEU A 108 -5.13 -5.68 16.35
C LEU A 108 -5.47 -6.98 15.62
N LEU A 109 -4.56 -7.50 14.82
CA LEU A 109 -4.74 -8.77 14.10
C LEU A 109 -4.92 -9.92 15.09
N TYR A 110 -4.08 -9.97 16.14
CA TYR A 110 -4.24 -10.92 17.23
C TYR A 110 -5.59 -10.77 17.93
N ASP A 111 -6.01 -9.53 18.29
CA ASP A 111 -7.30 -9.32 18.98
C ASP A 111 -8.50 -9.74 18.12
N CYS A 112 -8.49 -9.43 16.81
CA CYS A 112 -9.49 -9.93 15.86
C CYS A 112 -9.50 -11.48 15.81
N GLY A 113 -8.33 -12.09 15.66
CA GLY A 113 -8.18 -13.54 15.62
C GLY A 113 -8.68 -14.23 16.89
N ARG A 114 -8.36 -13.69 18.06
CA ARG A 114 -8.82 -14.20 19.37
C ARG A 114 -10.35 -14.23 19.51
N ILE A 115 -11.00 -13.26 18.86
CA ILE A 115 -12.46 -13.17 18.90
C ILE A 115 -13.08 -14.16 17.92
N LEU A 116 -12.51 -14.29 16.72
CA LEU A 116 -13.04 -15.11 15.64
C LEU A 116 -12.74 -16.61 15.85
N PHE A 117 -11.57 -16.95 16.43
CA PHE A 117 -11.07 -18.33 16.58
C PHE A 117 -10.83 -18.69 18.06
N ARG A 118 -11.90 -18.90 18.81
CA ARG A 118 -11.84 -19.15 20.26
C ARG A 118 -11.23 -20.51 20.65
N ASN A 119 -11.22 -21.47 19.73
CA ASN A 119 -10.71 -22.82 19.97
C ASN A 119 -9.19 -22.93 19.79
N ILE A 120 -8.56 -21.91 19.19
CA ILE A 120 -7.11 -21.88 19.00
C ILE A 120 -6.45 -21.34 20.27
N SER A 121 -5.35 -21.98 20.70
CA SER A 121 -4.62 -21.50 21.86
C SER A 121 -4.05 -20.09 21.60
N LYS A 122 -4.01 -19.28 22.67
CA LYS A 122 -3.54 -17.89 22.57
C LYS A 122 -2.11 -17.79 22.05
N GLU A 123 -1.24 -18.66 22.53
CA GLU A 123 0.16 -18.70 22.13
C GLU A 123 0.28 -19.00 20.61
N LEU A 124 -0.45 -20.02 20.14
CA LEU A 124 -0.45 -20.36 18.72
C LEU A 124 -0.99 -19.21 17.85
N LEU A 125 -2.04 -18.54 18.33
CA LEU A 125 -2.62 -17.40 17.63
C LEU A 125 -1.66 -16.19 17.55
N ILE A 126 -0.85 -15.95 18.60
CA ILE A 126 0.21 -14.94 18.57
C ILE A 126 1.21 -15.26 17.46
N PHE A 127 1.69 -16.51 17.37
CA PHE A 127 2.63 -16.93 16.33
C PHE A 127 2.01 -16.81 14.92
N VAL A 128 0.75 -17.22 14.75
CA VAL A 128 0.04 -17.08 13.46
C VAL A 128 -0.09 -15.60 13.07
N SER A 129 -0.47 -14.72 14.01
CA SER A 129 -0.58 -13.27 13.75
C SER A 129 0.76 -12.65 13.38
N PHE A 130 1.83 -13.04 14.08
CA PHE A 130 3.19 -12.60 13.78
C PHE A 130 3.63 -13.04 12.37
N CYS A 131 3.43 -14.31 12.03
CA CYS A 131 3.73 -14.85 10.72
C CYS A 131 2.91 -14.18 9.60
N SER A 132 1.63 -13.87 9.86
CA SER A 132 0.77 -13.20 8.88
C SER A 132 1.25 -11.79 8.54
N LEU A 133 1.83 -11.05 9.50
CA LEU A 133 2.41 -9.72 9.27
C LEU A 133 3.86 -9.75 8.76
N SER A 134 4.53 -10.90 8.78
CA SER A 134 5.81 -11.07 8.09
C SER A 134 5.66 -11.28 6.58
N TYR A 135 4.47 -11.11 6.02
CA TYR A 135 4.23 -11.22 4.58
C TYR A 135 5.11 -10.21 3.81
N PRO A 136 5.77 -10.61 2.70
CA PRO A 136 6.81 -9.82 2.06
C PRO A 136 6.43 -8.40 1.69
N SER A 137 5.20 -8.18 1.24
CA SER A 137 4.76 -6.82 0.91
C SER A 137 4.64 -5.91 2.13
N ILE A 138 4.25 -6.44 3.30
CA ILE A 138 4.18 -5.64 4.53
C ILE A 138 5.58 -5.18 4.95
N ILE A 139 6.56 -6.08 4.86
CA ILE A 139 7.97 -5.77 5.18
C ILE A 139 8.51 -4.72 4.19
N MET A 140 8.31 -4.92 2.89
CA MET A 140 8.74 -3.96 1.88
C MET A 140 8.07 -2.60 2.07
N ASN A 141 6.75 -2.59 2.23
CA ASN A 141 5.98 -1.36 2.37
C ASN A 141 6.35 -0.55 3.61
N SER A 142 6.88 -1.21 4.64
CA SER A 142 7.38 -0.50 5.82
C SER A 142 8.64 0.31 5.56
N GLN A 143 9.40 0.01 4.49
CA GLN A 143 10.64 0.69 4.11
C GLN A 143 10.42 1.82 3.07
N VAL A 144 9.16 2.11 2.73
CA VAL A 144 8.78 3.11 1.74
C VAL A 144 7.72 4.04 2.34
N ALA A 145 7.87 5.35 2.17
CA ALA A 145 6.97 6.34 2.78
C ALA A 145 5.68 6.51 1.97
N TRP A 146 4.79 5.53 2.03
CA TRP A 146 3.51 5.51 1.33
C TRP A 146 2.36 4.90 2.15
N THR A 147 1.19 4.71 1.54
CA THR A 147 -0.08 4.45 2.23
C THR A 147 -0.26 3.03 2.77
N GLU A 148 0.45 2.04 2.25
CA GLU A 148 0.15 0.61 2.43
C GLU A 148 0.18 0.14 3.90
N CYS A 149 1.15 0.63 4.70
CA CYS A 149 1.21 0.28 6.14
C CYS A 149 0.03 0.86 6.92
N VAL A 150 -0.36 2.09 6.61
CA VAL A 150 -1.52 2.73 7.25
C VAL A 150 -2.81 2.05 6.80
N MET A 151 -2.93 1.66 5.53
CA MET A 151 -4.09 0.91 5.03
C MET A 151 -4.22 -0.45 5.75
N THR A 152 -3.10 -1.14 6.03
CA THR A 152 -3.11 -2.38 6.82
C THR A 152 -3.63 -2.14 8.24
N LEU A 153 -3.21 -1.06 8.88
CA LEU A 153 -3.71 -0.69 10.20
C LEU A 153 -5.19 -0.35 10.17
N VAL A 154 -5.60 0.54 9.27
CA VAL A 154 -6.98 1.05 9.19
C VAL A 154 -7.98 -0.05 8.84
N ILE A 155 -7.64 -0.98 7.93
CA ILE A 155 -8.54 -2.10 7.63
C ILE A 155 -8.74 -3.02 8.84
N LEU A 156 -7.70 -3.26 9.65
CA LEU A 156 -7.83 -4.03 10.89
C LEU A 156 -8.68 -3.30 11.93
N VAL A 157 -8.56 -1.98 12.04
CA VAL A 157 -9.47 -1.17 12.86
C VAL A 157 -10.91 -1.31 12.39
N ILE A 158 -11.18 -1.20 11.09
CA ILE A 158 -12.51 -1.37 10.50
C ILE A 158 -13.07 -2.77 10.83
N ILE A 159 -12.28 -3.83 10.62
CA ILE A 159 -12.69 -5.21 10.96
C ILE A 159 -13.02 -5.32 12.44
N ARG A 160 -12.19 -4.74 13.30
CA ARG A 160 -12.40 -4.75 14.74
C ARG A 160 -13.69 -4.03 15.16
N LEU A 161 -14.01 -2.90 14.51
CA LEU A 161 -15.26 -2.17 14.70
C LEU A 161 -16.47 -2.99 14.21
N CYS A 162 -16.38 -3.67 13.06
CA CYS A 162 -17.40 -4.59 12.59
C CYS A 162 -17.68 -5.70 13.61
N ILE A 163 -16.64 -6.38 14.10
CA ILE A 163 -16.76 -7.41 15.14
C ILE A 163 -17.44 -6.83 16.42
N GLN A 164 -17.11 -5.60 16.77
CA GLN A 164 -17.68 -4.95 17.97
C GLN A 164 -19.17 -4.63 17.79
N LEU A 165 -19.59 -4.15 16.62
CA LEU A 165 -21.00 -3.88 16.31
C LEU A 165 -21.85 -5.14 16.35
N GLU A 166 -21.33 -6.28 15.91
CA GLU A 166 -22.04 -7.55 16.00
C GLU A 166 -22.17 -8.06 17.45
N LYS A 167 -21.23 -7.70 18.32
CA LYS A 167 -21.31 -8.04 19.75
C LYS A 167 -22.25 -7.11 20.52
N LYS A 168 -22.14 -5.82 20.30
CA LYS A 168 -22.86 -4.78 21.05
C LYS A 168 -23.16 -3.58 20.15
N LYS A 169 -24.45 -3.22 20.08
CA LYS A 169 -24.89 -2.00 19.39
C LYS A 169 -24.25 -0.77 20.05
N SER A 170 -23.72 0.13 19.25
CA SER A 170 -23.14 1.37 19.71
C SER A 170 -23.17 2.42 18.61
N LEU A 171 -23.82 3.55 18.86
CA LEU A 171 -23.83 4.71 17.97
C LEU A 171 -22.42 5.24 17.69
N PHE A 172 -21.62 5.30 18.75
CA PHE A 172 -20.22 5.74 18.65
C PHE A 172 -19.40 4.83 17.72
N VAL A 173 -19.62 3.52 17.78
CA VAL A 173 -18.91 2.58 16.88
C VAL A 173 -19.39 2.74 15.43
N CYS A 174 -20.69 3.02 15.18
CA CYS A 174 -21.19 3.33 13.86
C CYS A 174 -20.53 4.61 13.28
N MET A 175 -20.42 5.66 14.09
CA MET A 175 -19.73 6.90 13.73
C MET A 175 -18.25 6.65 13.41
N LEU A 176 -17.51 5.97 14.31
CA LEU A 176 -16.11 5.65 14.08
C LEU A 176 -15.91 4.80 12.82
N LEU A 177 -16.80 3.83 12.58
CA LEU A 177 -16.71 2.99 11.39
C LEU A 177 -16.82 3.84 10.11
N SER A 178 -17.76 4.80 10.05
CA SER A 178 -17.89 5.68 8.88
C SER A 178 -16.64 6.56 8.69
N VAL A 179 -16.07 7.10 9.78
CA VAL A 179 -14.86 7.92 9.73
C VAL A 179 -13.67 7.11 9.18
N PHE A 180 -13.42 5.91 9.72
CA PHE A 180 -12.30 5.09 9.26
C PHE A 180 -12.49 4.55 7.84
N VAL A 181 -13.72 4.25 7.44
CA VAL A 181 -14.05 3.81 6.08
C VAL A 181 -13.78 4.92 5.06
N VAL A 182 -14.16 6.18 5.36
CA VAL A 182 -13.84 7.30 4.46
C VAL A 182 -12.36 7.66 4.52
N TYR A 183 -11.74 7.58 5.70
CA TYR A 183 -10.27 7.78 5.79
C TYR A 183 -9.52 6.74 4.95
N MET A 184 -9.99 5.49 4.89
CA MET A 184 -9.44 4.48 3.99
C MET A 184 -9.52 4.91 2.51
N TYR A 185 -10.62 5.56 2.10
CA TYR A 185 -10.75 6.17 0.77
C TYR A 185 -9.80 7.37 0.58
N MET A 186 -9.61 8.20 1.62
CA MET A 186 -8.64 9.29 1.61
C MET A 186 -7.19 8.81 1.49
N LEU A 187 -6.87 7.61 1.96
CA LEU A 187 -5.55 6.98 1.79
C LEU A 187 -5.33 6.56 0.34
N HIS A 188 -6.34 6.00 -0.33
CA HIS A 188 -6.27 5.66 -1.76
C HIS A 188 -7.67 5.45 -2.35
N GLN A 189 -7.93 6.06 -3.50
CA GLN A 189 -9.26 6.02 -4.15
C GLN A 189 -9.77 4.61 -4.47
N ARG A 190 -8.87 3.63 -4.75
CA ARG A 190 -9.25 2.22 -4.96
C ARG A 190 -10.04 1.61 -3.80
N ASN A 191 -9.93 2.19 -2.61
CA ASN A 191 -10.63 1.73 -1.41
C ASN A 191 -12.13 2.08 -1.39
N ILE A 192 -12.67 2.67 -2.46
CA ILE A 192 -14.13 2.85 -2.63
C ILE A 192 -14.89 1.52 -2.47
N GLY A 193 -14.26 0.40 -2.86
CA GLY A 193 -14.80 -0.93 -2.65
C GLY A 193 -15.03 -1.29 -1.18
N ILE A 194 -14.15 -0.80 -0.28
CA ILE A 194 -14.30 -0.99 1.17
C ILE A 194 -15.47 -0.14 1.71
N VAL A 195 -15.65 1.08 1.18
CA VAL A 195 -16.79 1.94 1.52
C VAL A 195 -18.11 1.24 1.18
N ILE A 196 -18.20 0.67 -0.02
CA ILE A 196 -19.39 -0.07 -0.48
C ILE A 196 -19.61 -1.31 0.39
N ALA A 197 -18.58 -2.10 0.64
CA ALA A 197 -18.65 -3.32 1.47
C ALA A 197 -19.11 -3.00 2.90
N ALA A 198 -18.60 -1.93 3.53
CA ALA A 198 -19.01 -1.49 4.85
C ALA A 198 -20.45 -0.98 4.87
N SER A 199 -20.89 -0.28 3.83
CA SER A 199 -22.28 0.17 3.70
C SER A 199 -23.26 -1.00 3.56
N ILE A 200 -22.90 -2.02 2.75
CA ILE A 200 -23.67 -3.26 2.64
C ILE A 200 -23.71 -3.99 3.99
N TYR A 201 -22.60 -4.05 4.72
CA TYR A 201 -22.53 -4.63 6.05
C TYR A 201 -23.49 -3.95 7.05
N ILE A 202 -23.54 -2.62 7.09
CA ILE A 202 -24.47 -1.87 7.96
C ILE A 202 -25.93 -2.16 7.60
N LEU A 203 -26.26 -2.16 6.29
CA LEU A 203 -27.60 -2.52 5.82
C LEU A 203 -27.97 -3.96 6.16
N TYR A 204 -27.03 -4.89 6.07
CA TYR A 204 -27.20 -6.28 6.48
C TYR A 204 -27.54 -6.39 7.98
N LEU A 205 -26.80 -5.70 8.86
CA LEU A 205 -27.10 -5.68 10.29
C LEU A 205 -28.47 -5.05 10.59
N PHE A 206 -28.83 -4.00 9.87
CA PHE A 206 -30.16 -3.39 9.98
C PHE A 206 -31.27 -4.35 9.57
N PHE A 207 -31.11 -5.03 8.45
CA PHE A 207 -32.06 -6.03 7.95
C PHE A 207 -32.29 -7.16 8.97
N TYR A 208 -31.24 -7.58 9.68
CA TYR A 208 -31.35 -8.57 10.76
C TYR A 208 -31.72 -7.96 12.14
N LYS A 209 -32.18 -6.69 12.16
CA LYS A 209 -32.58 -5.96 13.39
C LYS A 209 -31.48 -5.90 14.46
N ARG A 210 -30.22 -6.06 14.05
CA ARG A 210 -29.04 -5.89 14.91
C ARG A 210 -28.72 -4.42 15.13
N LEU A 211 -29.10 -3.54 14.21
CA LEU A 211 -29.02 -2.10 14.31
C LEU A 211 -30.44 -1.50 14.26
N LYS A 212 -30.63 -0.32 14.84
CA LYS A 212 -31.84 0.50 14.73
C LYS A 212 -31.66 1.49 13.57
N LEU A 213 -32.76 2.04 13.08
CA LEU A 213 -32.72 3.06 12.01
C LEU A 213 -31.80 4.25 12.37
N LYS A 214 -31.80 4.70 13.64
CA LYS A 214 -30.92 5.76 14.11
C LYS A 214 -29.43 5.42 13.95
N ASP A 215 -29.03 4.16 14.12
CA ASP A 215 -27.65 3.70 13.98
C ASP A 215 -27.21 3.79 12.51
N VAL A 216 -28.13 3.44 11.58
CA VAL A 216 -27.94 3.54 10.14
C VAL A 216 -27.84 5.01 9.70
N ILE A 217 -28.76 5.87 10.20
CA ILE A 217 -28.74 7.31 9.89
C ILE A 217 -27.42 7.94 10.36
N ILE A 218 -26.94 7.59 11.55
CA ILE A 218 -25.66 8.09 12.07
C ILE A 218 -24.50 7.64 11.18
N TYR A 219 -24.46 6.36 10.78
CA TYR A 219 -23.39 5.87 9.88
C TYR A 219 -23.37 6.64 8.57
N PHE A 220 -24.50 6.71 7.85
CA PHE A 220 -24.56 7.39 6.56
C PHE A 220 -24.43 8.92 6.68
N GLY A 221 -24.92 9.52 7.76
CA GLY A 221 -24.75 10.94 8.04
C GLY A 221 -23.28 11.32 8.22
N PHE A 222 -22.55 10.59 9.05
CA PHE A 222 -21.11 10.83 9.21
C PHE A 222 -20.31 10.48 7.95
N LEU A 223 -20.71 9.44 7.22
CA LEU A 223 -20.10 9.10 5.94
C LEU A 223 -20.22 10.27 4.95
N LEU A 224 -21.40 10.89 4.82
CA LEU A 224 -21.63 12.05 3.97
C LEU A 224 -20.82 13.28 4.44
N ILE A 225 -20.78 13.55 5.75
CA ILE A 225 -19.97 14.65 6.32
C ILE A 225 -18.49 14.45 5.96
N MET A 226 -17.96 13.24 6.15
CA MET A 226 -16.57 12.95 5.86
C MET A 226 -16.26 13.04 4.36
N PHE A 227 -17.18 12.63 3.47
CA PHE A 227 -17.03 12.83 2.03
C PHE A 227 -17.11 14.31 1.63
N PHE A 228 -17.93 15.11 2.30
CA PHE A 228 -17.96 16.56 2.11
C PHE A 228 -16.62 17.20 2.49
N ILE A 229 -16.07 16.85 3.65
CA ILE A 229 -14.73 17.30 4.09
C ILE A 229 -13.67 16.86 3.06
N HIS A 230 -13.71 15.59 2.63
CA HIS A 230 -12.81 15.08 1.59
C HIS A 230 -12.89 15.91 0.30
N SER A 231 -14.10 16.21 -0.18
CA SER A 231 -14.31 17.01 -1.39
C SER A 231 -13.69 18.40 -1.27
N LYS A 232 -13.88 19.08 -0.13
CA LYS A 232 -13.31 20.42 0.12
C LYS A 232 -11.78 20.40 0.21
N LEU A 233 -11.19 19.42 0.89
CA LEU A 233 -9.74 19.28 0.94
C LEU A 233 -9.16 18.95 -0.44
N LYS A 234 -9.81 18.09 -1.22
CA LYS A 234 -9.39 17.75 -2.59
C LYS A 234 -9.47 18.96 -3.52
N GLU A 235 -10.54 19.76 -3.42
CA GLU A 235 -10.70 21.01 -4.15
C GLU A 235 -9.57 22.00 -3.83
N SER A 236 -9.22 22.15 -2.55
CA SER A 236 -8.12 23.02 -2.12
C SER A 236 -6.78 22.56 -2.70
N LEU A 237 -6.48 21.26 -2.67
CA LEU A 237 -5.26 20.69 -3.25
C LEU A 237 -5.21 20.85 -4.77
N ASN A 238 -6.32 20.64 -5.48
CA ASN A 238 -6.41 20.85 -6.93
C ASN A 238 -6.13 22.30 -7.32
N ASN A 239 -6.64 23.26 -6.54
CA ASN A 239 -6.49 24.68 -6.84
C ASN A 239 -5.10 25.26 -6.48
N ASN A 240 -4.41 24.69 -5.51
CA ASN A 240 -3.19 25.27 -4.97
C ASN A 240 -1.94 24.43 -5.22
N LEU A 241 -2.01 23.10 -5.08
CA LEU A 241 -0.86 22.21 -5.21
C LEU A 241 -0.79 21.57 -6.60
N TRP A 242 -1.89 21.02 -7.13
CA TRP A 242 -1.92 20.27 -8.37
C TRP A 242 -2.37 21.09 -9.57
N LYS A 243 -1.79 22.27 -9.72
CA LYS A 243 -2.10 23.17 -10.84
C LYS A 243 -1.58 22.57 -12.15
N VAL A 244 -2.48 22.27 -13.08
CA VAL A 244 -2.21 21.62 -14.37
C VAL A 244 -1.32 22.46 -15.31
N ASN A 245 -1.06 23.74 -15.02
CA ASN A 245 -0.54 24.70 -16.00
C ASN A 245 0.88 25.21 -15.73
N VAL A 246 1.64 24.57 -14.88
CA VAL A 246 3.05 24.94 -14.72
C VAL A 246 3.80 24.26 -15.85
N GLY A 247 3.89 24.98 -16.95
CA GLY A 247 4.69 24.74 -18.14
C GLY A 247 5.13 23.30 -18.38
N ASN A 248 4.28 22.47 -18.97
CA ASN A 248 4.61 21.14 -19.53
C ASN A 248 5.66 20.27 -18.80
N ALA A 249 6.01 20.64 -17.57
CA ALA A 249 6.85 19.84 -16.72
C ALA A 249 6.09 18.53 -16.48
N VAL A 250 6.52 17.52 -17.17
CA VAL A 250 6.26 16.12 -17.02
C VAL A 250 4.93 15.79 -16.35
N ASN A 251 3.95 15.40 -17.12
CA ASN A 251 2.71 14.76 -16.64
C ASN A 251 3.07 13.39 -16.01
N MET A 252 3.77 13.45 -14.88
CA MET A 252 4.11 12.27 -14.11
C MET A 252 2.83 11.59 -13.66
N ASN A 253 2.48 10.48 -14.28
CA ASN A 253 1.32 9.68 -13.93
C ASN A 253 -0.03 10.42 -14.01
N ASP A 254 -0.34 11.04 -15.13
CA ASP A 254 -1.71 11.47 -15.42
C ASP A 254 -2.60 10.25 -15.62
N TYR A 255 -3.35 9.91 -14.58
CA TYR A 255 -4.33 8.82 -14.60
C TYR A 255 -5.75 9.30 -14.96
N SER A 256 -5.92 10.48 -15.53
CA SER A 256 -7.23 10.98 -15.96
C SER A 256 -7.89 10.07 -17.00
N ALA A 257 -7.08 9.41 -17.84
CA ALA A 257 -7.53 8.41 -18.79
C ALA A 257 -8.09 7.10 -18.18
N GLN A 258 -7.93 6.85 -16.87
CA GLN A 258 -8.42 5.60 -16.26
C GLN A 258 -9.93 5.42 -16.33
N ILE A 259 -10.70 6.50 -16.35
CA ILE A 259 -12.16 6.43 -16.56
C ILE A 259 -12.47 5.88 -17.95
N GLN A 260 -11.71 6.29 -18.97
CA GLN A 260 -11.86 5.76 -20.33
C GLN A 260 -11.43 4.28 -20.41
N VAL A 261 -10.35 3.91 -19.73
CA VAL A 261 -9.93 2.50 -19.62
C VAL A 261 -11.00 1.68 -18.92
N ALA A 262 -11.60 2.16 -17.84
CA ALA A 262 -12.70 1.49 -17.15
C ALA A 262 -13.93 1.30 -18.06
N SER A 263 -14.24 2.23 -18.96
CA SER A 263 -15.35 2.09 -19.89
C SER A 263 -15.17 0.97 -20.91
N GLN A 264 -13.92 0.59 -21.22
CA GLN A 264 -13.62 -0.51 -22.14
C GLN A 264 -14.13 -1.87 -21.64
N ILE A 265 -14.40 -2.03 -20.34
CA ILE A 265 -14.94 -3.27 -19.76
C ILE A 265 -16.28 -3.68 -20.40
N PHE A 266 -17.02 -2.73 -20.96
CA PHE A 266 -18.30 -3.02 -21.62
C PHE A 266 -18.15 -3.58 -23.06
N SER A 267 -16.93 -3.67 -23.58
CA SER A 267 -16.66 -4.36 -24.84
C SER A 267 -16.39 -5.85 -24.60
N PHE A 268 -16.61 -6.70 -25.62
CA PHE A 268 -16.30 -8.13 -25.52
C PHE A 268 -14.83 -8.39 -25.23
N GLU A 269 -13.94 -7.64 -25.86
CA GLU A 269 -12.51 -7.71 -25.63
C GLU A 269 -12.13 -7.23 -24.21
N GLY A 270 -12.76 -6.15 -23.73
CA GLY A 270 -12.55 -5.62 -22.38
C GLY A 270 -12.99 -6.59 -21.30
N ILE A 271 -14.11 -7.32 -21.51
CA ILE A 271 -14.53 -8.41 -20.61
C ILE A 271 -13.45 -9.51 -20.57
N GLY A 272 -12.94 -9.91 -21.72
CA GLY A 272 -11.85 -10.91 -21.81
C GLY A 272 -10.59 -10.48 -21.05
N ARG A 273 -10.16 -9.23 -21.25
CA ARG A 273 -9.01 -8.64 -20.52
C ARG A 273 -9.26 -8.56 -19.01
N PHE A 274 -10.47 -8.19 -18.61
CA PHE A 274 -10.86 -8.15 -17.19
C PHE A 274 -10.80 -9.53 -16.54
N LEU A 275 -11.34 -10.56 -17.19
CA LEU A 275 -11.28 -11.95 -16.69
C LEU A 275 -9.84 -12.47 -16.61
N ALA A 276 -9.02 -12.14 -17.61
CA ALA A 276 -7.60 -12.44 -17.60
C ALA A 276 -6.88 -11.78 -16.41
N ALA A 277 -7.14 -10.49 -16.18
CA ALA A 277 -6.58 -9.74 -15.07
C ALA A 277 -7.08 -10.26 -13.71
N LEU A 278 -8.34 -10.68 -13.59
CA LEU A 278 -8.85 -11.34 -12.40
C LEU A 278 -8.12 -12.67 -12.13
N CYS A 279 -7.96 -13.51 -13.16
CA CYS A 279 -7.25 -14.79 -13.04
C CYS A 279 -5.81 -14.57 -12.54
N GLY A 280 -5.07 -13.62 -13.13
CA GLY A 280 -3.72 -13.29 -12.71
C GLY A 280 -3.62 -12.81 -11.27
N ARG A 281 -4.59 -12.01 -10.80
CA ARG A 281 -4.63 -11.54 -9.41
C ARG A 281 -5.01 -12.64 -8.41
N PHE A 282 -5.92 -13.54 -8.79
CA PHE A 282 -6.19 -14.74 -7.99
C PHE A 282 -4.96 -15.64 -7.92
N PHE A 283 -4.29 -15.88 -9.06
CA PHE A 283 -3.01 -16.60 -9.07
C PHE A 283 -2.03 -15.96 -8.09
N TYR A 284 -1.82 -14.66 -8.20
CA TYR A 284 -0.93 -13.92 -7.30
C TYR A 284 -1.32 -14.11 -5.83
N SER A 285 -2.57 -13.80 -5.48
CA SER A 285 -3.05 -13.82 -4.09
C SER A 285 -2.91 -15.19 -3.43
N ILE A 286 -3.16 -16.24 -4.20
CA ILE A 286 -3.15 -17.61 -3.69
C ILE A 286 -1.72 -18.15 -3.63
N THR A 287 -0.93 -17.92 -4.67
CA THR A 287 0.44 -18.43 -4.77
C THR A 287 1.36 -17.74 -3.77
N SER A 288 1.28 -16.42 -3.62
CA SER A 288 2.12 -15.66 -2.68
C SER A 288 1.78 -15.91 -1.21
N THR A 289 0.61 -16.47 -0.92
CA THR A 289 0.17 -16.83 0.43
C THR A 289 0.18 -18.36 0.68
N TYR A 290 0.83 -19.13 -0.18
CA TYR A 290 0.93 -20.60 -0.10
C TYR A 290 -0.43 -21.27 0.01
N GLY A 291 -1.45 -20.74 -0.67
CA GLY A 291 -2.83 -21.26 -0.65
C GLY A 291 -3.67 -20.87 0.56
N LEU A 292 -3.12 -20.20 1.58
CA LEU A 292 -3.87 -19.80 2.78
C LEU A 292 -4.99 -18.81 2.46
N ALA A 293 -4.75 -17.87 1.55
CA ALA A 293 -5.80 -16.97 1.07
C ALA A 293 -6.96 -17.72 0.40
N LEU A 294 -6.69 -18.77 -0.36
CA LEU A 294 -7.74 -19.58 -0.98
C LEU A 294 -8.63 -20.29 0.06
N ILE A 295 -8.03 -20.86 1.11
CA ILE A 295 -8.77 -21.48 2.22
C ILE A 295 -9.70 -20.45 2.88
N SER A 296 -9.19 -19.26 3.12
CA SER A 296 -9.99 -18.13 3.64
C SER A 296 -11.14 -17.77 2.71
N LEU A 297 -10.87 -17.62 1.42
CA LEU A 297 -11.86 -17.23 0.43
C LEU A 297 -12.96 -18.25 0.27
N ILE A 298 -12.63 -19.55 0.28
CA ILE A 298 -13.63 -20.63 0.25
C ILE A 298 -14.54 -20.53 1.48
N TYR A 299 -13.98 -20.35 2.66
CA TYR A 299 -14.76 -20.19 3.88
C TYR A 299 -15.66 -18.95 3.83
N LEU A 300 -15.12 -17.81 3.41
CA LEU A 300 -15.86 -16.57 3.29
C LEU A 300 -16.95 -16.66 2.23
N LEU A 301 -16.73 -17.39 1.12
CA LEU A 301 -17.73 -17.66 0.10
C LEU A 301 -18.89 -18.50 0.65
N ILE A 302 -18.57 -19.53 1.46
CA ILE A 302 -19.60 -20.32 2.14
C ILE A 302 -20.42 -19.43 3.06
N LYS A 303 -19.78 -18.55 3.85
CA LYS A 303 -20.48 -17.60 4.72
C LYS A 303 -21.31 -16.57 3.95
N PHE A 304 -20.82 -16.11 2.81
CA PHE A 304 -21.56 -15.25 1.89
C PHE A 304 -22.81 -15.95 1.37
N LYS A 305 -22.70 -17.22 0.91
CA LYS A 305 -23.85 -18.06 0.53
C LYS A 305 -24.86 -18.17 1.66
N ASP A 306 -24.41 -18.45 2.89
CA ASP A 306 -25.28 -18.54 4.07
C ASP A 306 -26.02 -17.20 4.30
N CYS A 307 -25.35 -16.05 4.12
CA CYS A 307 -25.97 -14.73 4.18
C CYS A 307 -27.09 -14.58 3.16
N ILE A 308 -26.84 -14.91 1.89
CA ILE A 308 -27.81 -14.77 0.80
C ILE A 308 -29.03 -15.66 1.05
N ILE A 309 -28.80 -16.93 1.40
CA ILE A 309 -29.90 -17.87 1.72
C ILE A 309 -30.73 -17.34 2.91
N GLY A 310 -30.06 -16.81 3.95
CA GLY A 310 -30.75 -16.22 5.09
C GLY A 310 -31.60 -15.01 4.73
N ILE A 311 -31.11 -14.12 3.86
CA ILE A 311 -31.87 -12.94 3.36
C ILE A 311 -33.08 -13.40 2.56
N ILE A 312 -32.90 -14.32 1.59
CA ILE A 312 -33.97 -14.84 0.74
C ILE A 312 -35.03 -15.53 1.59
N GLY A 313 -34.63 -16.40 2.53
CA GLY A 313 -35.54 -17.12 3.42
C GLY A 313 -36.37 -16.17 4.28
N LYS A 314 -35.76 -15.08 4.79
CA LYS A 314 -36.46 -14.07 5.57
C LYS A 314 -37.43 -13.24 4.72
N LEU A 315 -37.06 -12.84 3.51
CA LEU A 315 -37.95 -12.15 2.57
C LEU A 315 -39.13 -13.03 2.21
N TYR A 316 -38.90 -14.31 1.90
CA TYR A 316 -39.96 -15.26 1.61
C TYR A 316 -40.91 -15.47 2.80
N GLY A 317 -40.37 -15.55 4.03
CA GLY A 317 -41.15 -15.64 5.26
C GLY A 317 -42.03 -14.40 5.51
N ILE A 318 -41.53 -13.21 5.20
CA ILE A 318 -42.29 -11.95 5.27
C ILE A 318 -43.43 -11.97 4.25
N ILE A 319 -43.19 -12.39 3.01
CA ILE A 319 -44.20 -12.44 1.93
C ILE A 319 -45.32 -13.45 2.26
N LYS A 320 -44.97 -14.61 2.83
CA LYS A 320 -45.93 -15.66 3.18
C LYS A 320 -46.62 -15.52 4.55
N ARG A 321 -46.37 -14.40 5.27
CA ARG A 321 -46.87 -14.21 6.67
C ARG A 321 -46.59 -15.37 7.63
N ARG A 322 -45.59 -16.20 7.35
CA ARG A 322 -45.15 -17.27 8.25
C ARG A 322 -44.21 -16.70 9.31
N THR A 323 -44.82 -16.29 10.42
CA THR A 323 -44.11 -16.01 11.66
C THR A 323 -43.70 -17.32 12.32
N LYS A 324 -42.61 -17.94 11.94
CA LYS A 324 -41.87 -18.79 12.86
C LYS A 324 -40.45 -19.04 12.36
N ASN A 325 -39.53 -18.77 13.27
CA ASN A 325 -38.11 -19.02 13.24
C ASN A 325 -37.34 -18.22 12.16
N SER A 326 -36.98 -16.98 12.53
CA SER A 326 -35.71 -16.39 12.05
C SER A 326 -34.65 -17.46 12.19
N GLN A 327 -34.06 -17.93 11.07
CA GLN A 327 -32.79 -18.64 11.17
C GLN A 327 -31.88 -17.81 12.10
N ASP A 328 -31.37 -18.46 13.14
CA ASP A 328 -30.58 -17.77 14.14
C ASP A 328 -29.41 -17.05 13.45
N TYR A 329 -29.26 -15.78 13.77
CA TYR A 329 -28.15 -14.99 13.32
C TYR A 329 -26.84 -15.62 13.84
N ILE A 330 -26.07 -16.17 12.92
CA ILE A 330 -24.78 -16.78 13.26
C ILE A 330 -23.81 -15.63 13.56
N GLN A 331 -23.21 -15.63 14.73
CA GLN A 331 -22.30 -14.58 15.19
C GLN A 331 -21.14 -14.38 14.18
N PHE A 332 -20.82 -13.12 13.88
CA PHE A 332 -19.78 -12.67 12.95
C PHE A 332 -20.05 -12.93 11.45
N THR A 333 -21.22 -13.41 11.07
CA THR A 333 -21.57 -13.60 9.65
C THR A 333 -21.51 -12.29 8.85
N GLY A 334 -21.93 -11.18 9.44
CA GLY A 334 -21.80 -9.85 8.83
C GLY A 334 -20.35 -9.42 8.63
N THR A 335 -19.46 -9.69 9.60
CA THR A 335 -18.01 -9.41 9.46
C THR A 335 -17.39 -10.25 8.35
N TYR A 336 -17.79 -11.52 8.21
CA TYR A 336 -17.33 -12.38 7.11
C TYR A 336 -17.89 -11.91 5.75
N LEU A 337 -19.13 -11.41 5.70
CA LEU A 337 -19.70 -10.76 4.52
C LEU A 337 -18.87 -9.53 4.12
N PHE A 338 -18.55 -8.65 5.07
CA PHE A 338 -17.71 -7.48 4.85
C PHE A 338 -16.33 -7.88 4.27
N LEU A 339 -15.66 -8.86 4.88
CA LEU A 339 -14.38 -9.35 4.39
C LEU A 339 -14.48 -9.87 2.95
N PHE A 340 -15.45 -10.75 2.65
CA PHE A 340 -15.63 -11.28 1.31
C PHE A 340 -15.84 -10.18 0.27
N LEU A 341 -16.76 -9.24 0.54
CA LEU A 341 -17.06 -8.14 -0.38
C LEU A 341 -15.87 -7.20 -0.56
N SER A 342 -15.14 -6.89 0.51
CA SER A 342 -13.94 -6.04 0.44
C SER A 342 -12.86 -6.65 -0.45
N PHE A 343 -12.59 -7.94 -0.31
CA PHE A 343 -11.59 -8.63 -1.15
C PHE A 343 -12.01 -8.64 -2.62
N MET A 344 -13.26 -9.04 -2.91
CA MET A 344 -13.77 -9.10 -4.28
C MET A 344 -13.78 -7.72 -4.95
N ALA A 345 -14.16 -6.69 -4.21
CA ALA A 345 -14.15 -5.31 -4.71
C ALA A 345 -12.72 -4.82 -5.01
N LEU A 346 -11.76 -5.04 -4.10
CA LEU A 346 -10.37 -4.63 -4.30
C LEU A 346 -9.73 -5.33 -5.51
N ILE A 347 -9.91 -6.64 -5.66
CA ILE A 347 -9.40 -7.38 -6.83
C ILE A 347 -10.06 -6.88 -8.11
N SER A 348 -11.38 -6.67 -8.12
CA SER A 348 -12.10 -6.20 -9.31
C SER A 348 -11.67 -4.79 -9.71
N ILE A 349 -11.56 -3.86 -8.75
CA ILE A 349 -11.09 -2.50 -9.01
C ILE A 349 -9.65 -2.52 -9.53
N SER A 350 -8.78 -3.33 -8.91
CA SER A 350 -7.42 -3.53 -9.39
C SER A 350 -7.38 -4.08 -10.82
N ALA A 351 -8.25 -5.01 -11.19
CA ALA A 351 -8.33 -5.56 -12.54
C ALA A 351 -8.82 -4.52 -13.56
N ILE A 352 -9.82 -3.72 -13.19
CA ILE A 352 -10.36 -2.65 -14.05
C ILE A 352 -9.33 -1.55 -14.27
N SER A 353 -8.58 -1.16 -13.25
CA SER A 353 -7.61 -0.07 -13.35
C SER A 353 -6.39 -0.41 -14.24
N MET A 354 -6.17 -1.67 -14.57
CA MET A 354 -5.04 -2.15 -15.35
C MET A 354 -5.47 -3.15 -16.44
N LEU A 355 -6.48 -2.77 -17.23
CA LEU A 355 -6.99 -3.60 -18.33
C LEU A 355 -5.99 -3.73 -19.49
N ASN A 356 -5.16 -2.72 -19.71
CA ASN A 356 -4.18 -2.70 -20.79
C ASN A 356 -2.81 -3.12 -20.23
N PRO A 357 -2.29 -4.30 -20.60
CA PRO A 357 -1.01 -4.77 -20.11
C PRO A 357 0.14 -4.01 -20.77
N GLY A 358 0.74 -3.07 -20.06
CA GLY A 358 1.99 -2.42 -20.46
C GLY A 358 3.23 -3.12 -19.91
N ARG A 359 3.05 -4.03 -18.94
CA ARG A 359 4.10 -4.79 -18.23
C ARG A 359 3.54 -6.14 -17.78
N ILE A 360 4.41 -7.12 -17.52
CA ILE A 360 4.03 -8.44 -16.97
C ILE A 360 3.24 -8.29 -15.67
N ASP A 361 3.70 -7.42 -14.77
CA ASP A 361 3.13 -7.23 -13.45
C ASP A 361 1.71 -6.64 -13.47
N THR A 362 1.28 -5.97 -14.53
CA THR A 362 -0.07 -5.41 -14.62
C THR A 362 -1.15 -6.50 -14.63
N LEU A 363 -0.84 -7.71 -15.12
CA LEU A 363 -1.76 -8.84 -15.08
C LEU A 363 -1.91 -9.42 -13.67
N ILE A 364 -0.82 -9.47 -12.88
CA ILE A 364 -0.72 -10.14 -11.57
C ILE A 364 -0.53 -9.15 -10.43
N TYR A 365 -0.95 -7.92 -10.59
CA TYR A 365 -0.66 -6.79 -9.72
C TYR A 365 -1.18 -6.97 -8.29
N GLY A 366 -0.29 -7.29 -7.35
CA GLY A 366 -0.60 -7.59 -5.95
C GLY A 366 -0.80 -6.35 -5.09
N ARG A 367 0.05 -5.33 -5.25
CA ARG A 367 0.11 -4.15 -4.40
C ARG A 367 -1.26 -3.55 -4.05
N TYR A 368 -2.23 -3.60 -4.97
CA TYR A 368 -3.53 -2.97 -4.74
C TYR A 368 -4.42 -3.67 -3.72
N HIS A 369 -4.12 -4.90 -3.33
CA HIS A 369 -4.94 -5.67 -2.38
C HIS A 369 -4.13 -6.42 -1.31
N GLU A 370 -2.79 -6.33 -1.30
CA GLU A 370 -1.94 -7.05 -0.34
C GLU A 370 -2.07 -6.56 1.10
N PHE A 371 -2.45 -5.30 1.32
CA PHE A 371 -2.64 -4.75 2.66
C PHE A 371 -3.72 -5.47 3.48
N VAL A 372 -4.62 -6.22 2.83
CA VAL A 372 -5.61 -7.07 3.51
C VAL A 372 -5.11 -8.50 3.76
N PHE A 373 -4.01 -8.94 3.15
CA PHE A 373 -3.55 -10.33 3.27
C PHE A 373 -3.28 -10.81 4.69
N PRO A 374 -2.77 -10.00 5.63
CA PRO A 374 -2.55 -10.47 7.00
C PRO A 374 -3.78 -11.13 7.64
N ILE A 375 -4.97 -10.55 7.47
CA ILE A 375 -6.20 -11.15 8.02
C ILE A 375 -6.61 -12.41 7.27
N TYR A 376 -6.40 -12.49 5.93
CA TYR A 376 -6.72 -13.69 5.16
C TYR A 376 -5.75 -14.84 5.45
N ILE A 377 -4.45 -14.55 5.62
CA ILE A 377 -3.45 -15.55 6.04
C ILE A 377 -3.82 -16.09 7.42
N LEU A 378 -4.16 -15.20 8.37
CA LEU A 378 -4.58 -15.60 9.72
C LEU A 378 -5.82 -16.50 9.67
N ILE A 379 -6.89 -16.08 8.97
CA ILE A 379 -8.13 -16.87 8.85
C ILE A 379 -7.82 -18.22 8.21
N GLY A 380 -7.10 -18.24 7.08
CA GLY A 380 -6.76 -19.48 6.37
C GLY A 380 -5.95 -20.44 7.21
N PHE A 381 -4.97 -19.92 7.93
CA PHE A 381 -4.15 -20.76 8.81
C PHE A 381 -4.94 -21.33 9.99
N CYS A 382 -5.76 -20.49 10.65
CA CYS A 382 -6.62 -20.91 11.75
C CYS A 382 -7.61 -22.01 11.30
N LEU A 383 -8.29 -21.81 10.17
CA LEU A 383 -9.19 -22.79 9.58
C LEU A 383 -8.47 -24.09 9.21
N PHE A 384 -7.26 -23.97 8.66
CA PHE A 384 -6.47 -25.13 8.29
C PHE A 384 -6.04 -25.95 9.51
N ILE A 385 -5.74 -25.30 10.65
CA ILE A 385 -5.44 -25.99 11.91
C ILE A 385 -6.67 -26.68 12.50
N GLU A 386 -7.86 -26.07 12.40
CA GLU A 386 -9.10 -26.59 13.00
C GLU A 386 -9.76 -27.72 12.17
N THR A 387 -9.53 -27.73 10.86
CA THR A 387 -10.18 -28.70 9.97
C THR A 387 -9.63 -30.09 10.13
N LYS A 388 -10.46 -31.11 9.86
CA LYS A 388 -10.01 -32.51 9.65
C LYS A 388 -9.80 -32.84 8.17
N LYS A 389 -10.06 -31.87 7.26
CA LYS A 389 -10.06 -32.07 5.80
C LYS A 389 -8.78 -31.52 5.15
N HIS A 390 -7.65 -31.61 5.82
CA HIS A 390 -6.37 -31.06 5.35
C HIS A 390 -6.03 -31.49 3.91
N CYS A 391 -6.11 -32.80 3.61
CA CYS A 391 -5.78 -33.32 2.28
C CYS A 391 -6.71 -32.76 1.20
N GLN A 392 -8.01 -32.61 1.48
CA GLN A 392 -8.96 -32.05 0.52
C GLN A 392 -8.64 -30.58 0.18
N TYR A 393 -8.35 -29.76 1.20
CA TYR A 393 -7.93 -28.38 0.99
C TYR A 393 -6.61 -28.29 0.23
N THR A 394 -5.67 -29.19 0.50
CA THR A 394 -4.38 -29.23 -0.20
C THR A 394 -4.54 -29.61 -1.67
N ILE A 395 -5.28 -30.67 -1.97
CA ILE A 395 -5.56 -31.06 -3.35
C ILE A 395 -6.24 -29.93 -4.11
N PHE A 396 -7.24 -29.27 -3.49
CA PHE A 396 -7.93 -28.14 -4.11
C PHE A 396 -6.97 -26.96 -4.35
N ASN A 397 -6.07 -26.65 -3.40
CA ASN A 397 -5.05 -25.62 -3.59
C ASN A 397 -4.10 -25.96 -4.74
N ILE A 398 -3.58 -27.19 -4.79
CA ILE A 398 -2.67 -27.62 -5.86
C ILE A 398 -3.34 -27.48 -7.24
N LEU A 399 -4.57 -27.95 -7.37
CA LEU A 399 -5.32 -27.86 -8.63
C LEU A 399 -5.57 -26.39 -9.01
N PHE A 400 -5.99 -25.56 -8.05
CA PHE A 400 -6.30 -24.16 -8.31
C PHE A 400 -5.04 -23.35 -8.67
N ILE A 401 -3.94 -23.53 -7.94
CA ILE A 401 -2.64 -22.91 -8.25
C ILE A 401 -2.15 -23.37 -9.62
N GLY A 402 -2.22 -24.66 -9.92
CA GLY A 402 -1.78 -25.21 -11.21
C GLY A 402 -2.59 -24.64 -12.39
N ILE A 403 -3.92 -24.63 -12.29
CA ILE A 403 -4.80 -24.09 -13.34
C ILE A 403 -4.58 -22.59 -13.53
N THR A 404 -4.55 -21.82 -12.45
CA THR A 404 -4.36 -20.36 -12.55
C THR A 404 -2.95 -20.00 -13.03
N ALA A 405 -1.93 -20.79 -12.66
CA ALA A 405 -0.57 -20.64 -13.19
C ALA A 405 -0.52 -20.87 -14.69
N LEU A 406 -1.14 -21.96 -15.18
CA LEU A 406 -1.20 -22.27 -16.61
C LEU A 406 -1.90 -21.16 -17.41
N ILE A 407 -3.08 -20.73 -16.95
CA ILE A 407 -3.82 -19.65 -17.60
C ILE A 407 -3.00 -18.34 -17.60
N THR A 408 -2.43 -17.97 -16.46
CA THR A 408 -1.60 -16.75 -16.32
C THR A 408 -0.39 -16.82 -17.25
N PHE A 409 0.30 -17.96 -17.32
CA PHE A 409 1.43 -18.15 -18.23
C PHE A 409 1.02 -17.99 -19.69
N MET A 410 -0.08 -18.63 -20.11
CA MET A 410 -0.57 -18.53 -21.50
C MET A 410 -0.88 -17.08 -21.89
N ILE A 411 -1.51 -16.31 -20.97
CA ILE A 411 -1.84 -14.90 -21.20
C ILE A 411 -0.55 -14.06 -21.28
N LEU A 412 0.37 -14.20 -20.33
CA LEU A 412 1.63 -13.45 -20.33
C LEU A 412 2.45 -13.70 -21.60
N ASN A 413 2.53 -14.97 -22.01
CA ASN A 413 3.24 -15.34 -23.23
C ASN A 413 2.61 -14.73 -24.50
N SER A 414 1.30 -14.49 -24.51
CA SER A 414 0.61 -13.86 -25.64
C SER A 414 0.85 -12.34 -25.72
N TYR A 415 1.17 -11.68 -24.60
CA TYR A 415 1.40 -10.24 -24.56
C TYR A 415 2.83 -9.82 -24.92
N GLY A 416 3.82 -10.70 -24.81
CA GLY A 416 5.20 -10.45 -25.22
C GLY A 416 5.93 -9.34 -24.43
N VAL A 417 5.54 -9.09 -23.17
CA VAL A 417 6.07 -7.98 -22.35
C VAL A 417 7.01 -8.52 -21.28
N ASP A 418 8.20 -7.93 -21.09
CA ASP A 418 9.27 -8.48 -20.27
C ASP A 418 9.51 -7.72 -18.94
N THR A 419 8.81 -6.63 -18.69
CA THR A 419 9.11 -5.75 -17.57
C THR A 419 8.28 -6.07 -16.33
N VAL A 420 8.92 -6.13 -15.14
CA VAL A 420 8.30 -6.28 -13.82
C VAL A 420 8.86 -5.26 -12.86
N ILE A 421 7.98 -4.59 -12.13
CA ILE A 421 8.37 -3.69 -11.04
C ILE A 421 8.23 -4.43 -9.70
N PHE A 422 9.27 -4.36 -8.87
CA PHE A 422 9.38 -5.12 -7.62
C PHE A 422 8.22 -4.87 -6.65
N ASN A 423 7.74 -3.63 -6.59
CA ASN A 423 6.66 -3.22 -5.69
C ASN A 423 5.25 -3.62 -6.18
N ALA A 424 5.13 -4.09 -7.42
CA ALA A 424 3.87 -4.56 -7.98
C ALA A 424 3.53 -5.99 -7.51
N ILE A 425 4.56 -6.83 -7.34
CA ILE A 425 4.44 -8.25 -6.99
C ILE A 425 5.42 -8.68 -5.88
N PRO A 426 5.49 -7.99 -4.73
CA PRO A 426 6.50 -8.25 -3.70
C PRO A 426 6.56 -9.72 -3.28
N GLY A 427 5.41 -10.37 -3.14
CA GLY A 427 5.33 -11.78 -2.74
C GLY A 427 5.85 -12.80 -3.76
N LEU A 428 6.03 -12.40 -5.03
CA LEU A 428 6.53 -13.27 -6.11
C LEU A 428 7.78 -12.72 -6.82
N PHE A 429 8.28 -11.56 -6.42
CA PHE A 429 9.41 -10.91 -7.10
C PHE A 429 10.68 -11.76 -7.13
N TYR A 430 10.94 -12.54 -6.05
CA TYR A 430 12.04 -13.49 -5.98
C TYR A 430 12.04 -14.52 -7.12
N SER A 431 10.84 -14.96 -7.55
CA SER A 431 10.70 -15.94 -8.63
C SER A 431 11.02 -15.33 -9.98
N PHE A 432 10.65 -14.07 -10.20
CA PHE A 432 11.02 -13.33 -11.40
C PHE A 432 12.54 -13.10 -11.47
N LEU A 433 13.20 -12.72 -10.39
CA LEU A 433 14.65 -12.58 -10.34
C LEU A 433 15.40 -13.88 -10.70
N ARG A 434 14.82 -15.05 -10.38
CA ARG A 434 15.44 -16.34 -10.68
C ARG A 434 15.28 -16.77 -12.13
N MET A 435 14.11 -16.51 -12.72
CA MET A 435 13.77 -17.00 -14.06
C MET A 435 13.95 -15.94 -15.15
N ASN A 436 13.76 -14.66 -14.82
CA ASN A 436 13.83 -13.50 -15.72
C ASN A 436 13.01 -13.66 -17.02
N ASN A 437 11.92 -14.42 -16.97
CA ASN A 437 10.99 -14.67 -18.07
C ASN A 437 9.64 -15.19 -17.52
N TYR A 438 8.68 -15.49 -18.39
CA TYR A 438 7.32 -15.94 -18.01
C TYR A 438 7.28 -17.24 -17.20
N PHE A 439 8.32 -18.07 -17.23
CA PHE A 439 8.39 -19.30 -16.44
C PHE A 439 8.46 -19.05 -14.93
N PHE A 440 8.70 -17.81 -14.48
CA PHE A 440 8.62 -17.45 -13.07
C PHE A 440 7.27 -17.82 -12.44
N VAL A 441 6.18 -17.82 -13.23
CA VAL A 441 4.84 -18.21 -12.81
C VAL A 441 4.82 -19.68 -12.34
N PHE A 442 5.42 -20.58 -13.12
CA PHE A 442 5.52 -22.01 -12.73
C PHE A 442 6.47 -22.22 -11.57
N TYR A 443 7.58 -21.48 -11.53
CA TYR A 443 8.53 -21.55 -10.42
C TYR A 443 7.87 -21.12 -9.10
N ALA A 444 7.13 -20.02 -9.09
CA ALA A 444 6.37 -19.56 -7.94
C ALA A 444 5.29 -20.58 -7.52
N ALA A 445 4.56 -21.14 -8.49
CA ALA A 445 3.54 -22.15 -8.25
C ALA A 445 4.13 -23.40 -7.60
N LEU A 446 5.25 -23.91 -8.10
CA LEU A 446 5.94 -25.07 -7.55
C LEU A 446 6.38 -24.86 -6.10
N ILE A 447 6.96 -23.70 -5.78
CA ILE A 447 7.35 -23.37 -4.40
C ILE A 447 6.10 -23.30 -3.50
N SER A 448 5.04 -22.64 -3.94
CA SER A 448 3.80 -22.55 -3.16
C SER A 448 3.18 -23.93 -2.91
N ILE A 449 3.15 -24.80 -3.92
CA ILE A 449 2.68 -26.19 -3.81
C ILE A 449 3.56 -26.99 -2.85
N ALA A 450 4.87 -26.85 -2.93
CA ALA A 450 5.79 -27.53 -2.02
C ALA A 450 5.57 -27.10 -0.56
N VAL A 451 5.42 -25.81 -0.32
CA VAL A 451 5.18 -25.24 1.03
C VAL A 451 3.85 -25.75 1.59
N ILE A 452 2.73 -25.66 0.85
CA ILE A 452 1.43 -26.15 1.36
C ILE A 452 1.44 -27.66 1.58
N PHE A 453 2.14 -28.42 0.76
CA PHE A 453 2.29 -29.86 0.94
C PHE A 453 3.02 -30.19 2.25
N VAL A 454 4.15 -29.53 2.52
CA VAL A 454 4.92 -29.71 3.77
C VAL A 454 4.08 -29.30 4.99
N ILE A 455 3.39 -28.17 4.93
CA ILE A 455 2.50 -27.72 6.00
C ILE A 455 1.40 -28.75 6.26
N THR A 456 0.80 -29.29 5.20
CA THR A 456 -0.24 -30.32 5.30
C THR A 456 0.28 -31.57 5.98
N PHE A 457 1.45 -32.05 5.57
CA PHE A 457 2.11 -33.22 6.17
C PHE A 457 2.36 -33.03 7.68
N LEU A 458 2.86 -31.85 8.07
CA LEU A 458 3.12 -31.51 9.47
C LEU A 458 1.83 -31.46 10.30
N ILE A 459 0.81 -30.74 9.81
CA ILE A 459 -0.44 -30.53 10.55
C ILE A 459 -1.26 -31.82 10.61
N HIS A 460 -1.25 -32.62 9.56
CA HIS A 460 -1.98 -33.93 9.53
C HIS A 460 -1.53 -34.89 10.63
N ARG A 461 -0.26 -34.87 11.00
CA ARG A 461 0.28 -35.66 12.11
C ARG A 461 -0.22 -35.24 13.50
N ASN A 462 -0.94 -34.13 13.59
CA ASN A 462 -1.64 -33.58 14.76
C ASN A 462 -0.82 -33.41 16.07
N PHE A 463 0.51 -33.45 16.01
CA PHE A 463 1.34 -33.09 17.16
C PHE A 463 1.33 -31.57 17.37
N LYS A 464 1.22 -31.15 18.63
CA LYS A 464 1.20 -29.71 18.97
C LYS A 464 2.42 -28.97 18.39
N GLN A 465 3.59 -29.57 18.47
CA GLN A 465 4.85 -29.01 17.98
C GLN A 465 4.85 -28.78 16.46
N ASN A 466 4.24 -29.68 15.70
CA ASN A 466 4.19 -29.58 14.24
C ASN A 466 3.46 -28.34 13.73
N LYS A 467 2.47 -27.83 14.49
CA LYS A 467 1.76 -26.59 14.17
C LYS A 467 2.70 -25.38 14.24
N TYR A 468 3.57 -25.33 15.25
CA TYR A 468 4.59 -24.28 15.37
C TYR A 468 5.66 -24.38 14.29
N ILE A 469 6.08 -25.60 13.94
CA ILE A 469 7.04 -25.82 12.84
C ILE A 469 6.45 -25.36 11.51
N ALA A 470 5.17 -25.66 11.24
CA ALA A 470 4.49 -25.18 10.03
C ALA A 470 4.44 -23.65 9.93
N ILE A 471 4.17 -22.95 11.05
CA ILE A 471 4.21 -21.48 11.10
C ILE A 471 5.64 -20.97 10.86
N LEU A 472 6.62 -21.59 11.48
CA LEU A 472 8.03 -21.23 11.34
C LEU A 472 8.51 -21.36 9.89
N ILE A 473 8.09 -22.39 9.16
CA ILE A 473 8.42 -22.57 7.74
C ILE A 473 7.87 -21.39 6.92
N ILE A 474 6.60 -21.01 7.11
CA ILE A 474 6.02 -19.85 6.41
C ILE A 474 6.78 -18.57 6.77
N PHE A 475 7.09 -18.38 8.05
CA PHE A 475 7.84 -17.23 8.50
C PHE A 475 9.22 -17.12 7.83
N ILE A 476 9.98 -18.23 7.81
CA ILE A 476 11.30 -18.29 7.16
C ILE A 476 11.17 -17.98 5.66
N MET A 477 10.18 -18.57 4.99
CA MET A 477 9.92 -18.33 3.58
C MET A 477 9.57 -16.85 3.31
N ASN A 478 8.72 -16.25 4.14
CA ASN A 478 8.38 -14.84 4.01
C ASN A 478 9.59 -13.92 4.19
N ILE A 479 10.44 -14.18 5.18
CA ILE A 479 11.70 -13.42 5.40
C ILE A 479 12.65 -13.59 4.22
N TYR A 480 12.83 -14.83 3.72
CA TYR A 480 13.67 -15.10 2.55
C TYR A 480 13.19 -14.34 1.30
N ILE A 481 11.88 -14.38 1.03
CA ILE A 481 11.29 -13.66 -0.10
C ILE A 481 11.42 -12.14 0.08
N SER A 482 11.21 -11.66 1.30
CA SER A 482 11.34 -10.22 1.61
C SER A 482 12.73 -9.69 1.34
N GLN A 483 13.77 -10.50 1.53
CA GLN A 483 15.16 -10.09 1.30
C GLN A 483 15.37 -9.59 -0.15
N SER A 484 14.82 -10.31 -1.14
CA SER A 484 14.95 -9.94 -2.56
C SER A 484 14.35 -8.57 -2.90
N VAL A 485 13.28 -8.21 -2.20
CA VAL A 485 12.59 -6.93 -2.40
C VAL A 485 13.31 -5.81 -1.64
N LEU A 486 13.79 -6.09 -0.43
CA LEU A 486 14.57 -5.14 0.37
C LEU A 486 15.89 -4.77 -0.31
N GLU A 487 16.60 -5.74 -0.89
CA GLU A 487 17.81 -5.49 -1.69
C GLU A 487 17.52 -4.54 -2.87
N ARG A 488 16.34 -4.64 -3.48
CA ARG A 488 15.93 -3.73 -4.54
C ARG A 488 15.65 -2.33 -4.01
N VAL A 489 15.02 -2.19 -2.85
CA VAL A 489 14.81 -0.90 -2.16
C VAL A 489 16.16 -0.24 -1.86
N GLU A 490 17.11 -1.00 -1.29
CA GLU A 490 18.46 -0.49 -1.01
C GLU A 490 19.22 -0.08 -2.28
N TRP A 491 19.09 -0.87 -3.36
CA TRP A 491 19.69 -0.52 -4.64
C TRP A 491 19.15 0.82 -5.18
N MET A 492 17.82 1.04 -5.09
CA MET A 492 17.22 2.32 -5.48
C MET A 492 17.74 3.47 -4.63
N GLN A 493 17.81 3.28 -3.31
CA GLN A 493 18.38 4.26 -2.37
C GLN A 493 19.83 4.60 -2.73
N SER A 494 20.67 3.59 -2.99
CA SER A 494 22.09 3.79 -3.34
C SER A 494 22.26 4.53 -4.67
N SER A 495 21.36 4.29 -5.64
CA SER A 495 21.42 4.97 -6.94
C SER A 495 21.13 6.47 -6.83
N TYR A 496 20.40 6.89 -5.80
CA TYR A 496 20.09 8.29 -5.52
C TYR A 496 20.99 8.93 -4.45
N ALA A 497 21.81 8.16 -3.73
CA ALA A 497 22.59 8.63 -2.59
C ALA A 497 23.51 9.83 -2.91
N LYS A 498 24.02 9.91 -4.15
CA LYS A 498 24.86 11.04 -4.58
C LYS A 498 24.10 12.38 -4.67
N SER A 499 22.77 12.37 -4.59
CA SER A 499 21.99 13.60 -4.48
C SER A 499 22.20 14.33 -3.14
N GLU A 500 22.81 13.68 -2.13
CA GLU A 500 23.22 14.32 -0.89
C GLU A 500 24.28 15.41 -1.13
N GLU A 501 25.23 15.18 -2.06
CA GLU A 501 26.20 16.20 -2.45
C GLU A 501 25.55 17.47 -3.00
N THR A 502 24.37 17.33 -3.62
CA THR A 502 23.57 18.47 -4.06
C THR A 502 23.01 19.26 -2.87
N MET A 503 22.56 18.54 -1.84
CA MET A 503 22.03 19.19 -0.63
C MET A 503 23.13 20.02 0.07
N ASP A 504 24.33 19.48 0.20
CA ASP A 504 25.43 20.18 0.85
C ASP A 504 25.78 21.50 0.14
N ILE A 505 25.82 21.49 -1.20
CA ILE A 505 26.09 22.70 -1.98
C ILE A 505 24.94 23.70 -1.91
N LEU A 506 23.70 23.21 -2.02
CA LEU A 506 22.54 24.10 -1.99
C LEU A 506 22.32 24.73 -0.61
N ASN A 507 22.73 24.05 0.46
CA ASN A 507 22.66 24.59 1.83
C ASN A 507 23.65 25.75 2.08
N LEU A 508 24.62 25.98 1.20
CA LEU A 508 25.49 27.16 1.25
C LEU A 508 24.79 28.43 0.79
N LEU A 509 23.63 28.32 0.17
CA LEU A 509 22.88 29.43 -0.42
C LEU A 509 21.57 29.67 0.35
N ASN A 510 21.15 30.94 0.44
CA ASN A 510 19.89 31.30 1.09
C ASN A 510 18.69 30.58 0.45
N ASN A 511 17.73 30.18 1.28
CA ASN A 511 16.51 29.47 0.84
C ASN A 511 15.54 30.33 0.01
N GLU A 512 15.77 31.64 -0.11
CA GLU A 512 14.96 32.56 -0.91
C GLU A 512 15.10 32.35 -2.43
N TYR A 513 16.22 31.75 -2.88
CA TYR A 513 16.47 31.54 -4.31
C TYR A 513 15.73 30.35 -4.85
N ASN A 514 15.01 30.53 -5.95
CA ASN A 514 14.31 29.46 -6.68
C ASN A 514 15.31 28.51 -7.37
N ILE A 515 14.92 27.24 -7.49
CA ILE A 515 15.68 26.22 -8.22
C ILE A 515 14.91 25.85 -9.48
N TYR A 516 15.55 25.98 -10.64
CA TYR A 516 15.02 25.52 -11.92
C TYR A 516 15.79 24.29 -12.39
N CYS A 517 15.06 23.21 -12.64
CA CYS A 517 15.60 21.99 -13.25
C CYS A 517 15.29 22.02 -14.74
N LEU A 518 16.31 22.13 -15.58
CA LEU A 518 16.15 22.23 -17.03
C LEU A 518 16.00 20.84 -17.66
N GLU A 519 14.86 20.56 -18.26
CA GLU A 519 14.50 19.30 -18.91
C GLU A 519 14.69 19.37 -20.42
N ARG A 520 15.02 18.21 -21.06
CA ARG A 520 15.48 18.14 -22.47
C ARG A 520 14.46 18.59 -23.50
N SER A 521 13.20 18.34 -23.33
CA SER A 521 12.13 18.81 -24.24
C SER A 521 10.74 18.49 -23.71
N LYS A 522 9.73 19.18 -24.32
CA LYS A 522 8.30 18.99 -24.02
C LYS A 522 7.75 17.58 -24.28
N ASN A 523 8.50 16.71 -24.93
CA ASN A 523 8.04 15.38 -25.40
C ASN A 523 8.78 14.19 -24.77
N GLY A 524 9.72 14.39 -23.86
CA GLY A 524 10.53 13.33 -23.27
C GLY A 524 10.16 13.09 -21.80
N LEU A 525 9.69 11.89 -21.48
CA LEU A 525 9.70 11.32 -20.12
C LEU A 525 11.16 10.98 -19.78
N ASP A 526 11.93 11.95 -19.34
CA ASP A 526 13.32 11.70 -19.01
C ASP A 526 13.49 11.40 -17.52
N ASP A 527 14.53 10.64 -17.20
CA ASP A 527 15.01 10.35 -15.85
C ASP A 527 15.22 11.61 -15.00
N PHE A 528 15.25 12.77 -15.64
CA PHE A 528 15.45 14.06 -14.99
C PHE A 528 14.28 14.48 -14.11
N ALA A 529 13.05 14.11 -14.47
CA ALA A 529 11.88 14.38 -13.64
C ALA A 529 11.95 13.69 -12.27
N TYR A 530 12.50 12.47 -12.20
CA TYR A 530 12.79 11.81 -10.93
C TYR A 530 13.75 12.63 -10.07
N ARG A 531 14.75 13.25 -10.69
CA ARG A 531 15.74 14.07 -9.98
C ARG A 531 15.16 15.36 -9.46
N THR A 532 14.31 16.01 -10.25
CA THR A 532 13.59 17.21 -9.84
C THR A 532 12.76 16.96 -8.57
N ALA A 533 12.05 15.83 -8.51
CA ALA A 533 11.32 15.42 -7.32
C ALA A 533 12.23 15.12 -6.12
N ILE A 534 13.40 14.48 -6.34
CA ILE A 534 14.38 14.23 -5.29
C ILE A 534 14.98 15.54 -4.78
N ILE A 535 15.33 16.45 -5.68
CA ILE A 535 15.87 17.79 -5.31
C ILE A 535 14.84 18.54 -4.48
N GLN A 536 13.57 18.56 -4.89
CA GLN A 536 12.51 19.20 -4.08
C GLN A 536 12.39 18.56 -2.69
N PHE A 537 12.46 17.25 -2.61
CA PHE A 537 12.43 16.56 -1.31
C PHE A 537 13.60 16.94 -0.42
N LEU A 538 14.81 17.04 -0.99
CA LEU A 538 16.04 17.42 -0.26
C LEU A 538 16.09 18.93 0.06
N GLN A 539 15.28 19.74 -0.60
CA GLN A 539 15.15 21.20 -0.40
C GLN A 539 13.69 21.57 -0.09
N PRO A 540 13.15 21.18 1.08
CA PRO A 540 11.73 21.27 1.36
C PRO A 540 11.22 22.71 1.47
N ASP A 541 12.09 23.65 1.79
CA ASP A 541 11.77 25.07 2.00
C ASP A 541 11.89 25.91 0.73
N ARG A 542 12.52 25.40 -0.31
CA ARG A 542 12.72 26.07 -1.59
C ARG A 542 11.65 25.67 -2.59
N LYS A 543 11.38 26.59 -3.51
CA LYS A 543 10.55 26.27 -4.67
C LYS A 543 11.43 25.71 -5.77
N VAL A 544 11.17 24.45 -6.15
CA VAL A 544 11.82 23.78 -7.29
C VAL A 544 10.82 23.68 -8.43
N GLN A 545 11.26 24.05 -9.65
CA GLN A 545 10.44 24.01 -10.86
C GLN A 545 11.16 23.22 -11.96
N GLY A 546 10.43 22.33 -12.63
CA GLY A 546 10.86 21.78 -13.90
C GLY A 546 10.61 22.81 -15.00
N LEU A 547 11.59 23.07 -15.85
CA LEU A 547 11.49 24.01 -16.96
C LEU A 547 12.01 23.37 -18.23
N ALA A 548 11.25 23.51 -19.33
CA ALA A 548 11.73 23.07 -20.63
C ALA A 548 12.86 24.02 -21.09
N ILE A 549 13.85 23.47 -21.79
CA ILE A 549 15.01 24.25 -22.27
C ILE A 549 14.57 25.41 -23.16
N GLU A 550 13.47 25.25 -23.87
CA GLU A 550 12.89 26.29 -24.73
C GLU A 550 12.32 27.48 -23.94
N ASP A 551 12.15 27.36 -22.64
CA ASP A 551 11.57 28.38 -21.76
C ASP A 551 12.63 29.04 -20.85
N LEU A 552 13.91 29.00 -21.24
CA LEU A 552 15.04 29.62 -20.52
C LEU A 552 14.86 31.10 -20.24
N ASP A 553 14.13 31.80 -21.10
CA ASP A 553 13.79 33.23 -20.96
C ASP A 553 12.85 33.54 -19.78
N LYS A 554 12.21 32.51 -19.22
CA LYS A 554 11.30 32.63 -18.06
C LYS A 554 12.01 32.51 -16.72
N ILE A 555 13.34 32.26 -16.71
CA ILE A 555 14.12 32.13 -15.48
C ILE A 555 14.33 33.50 -14.83
N GLU A 556 14.08 33.58 -13.54
CA GLU A 556 14.41 34.72 -12.72
C GLU A 556 15.94 34.90 -12.65
N ARG A 557 16.41 36.15 -12.70
CA ARG A 557 17.85 36.46 -12.81
C ARG A 557 18.71 35.84 -11.70
N ASP A 558 18.27 35.89 -10.45
CA ASP A 558 18.97 35.33 -9.29
C ASP A 558 18.37 33.97 -8.93
N SER A 559 18.64 32.95 -9.76
CA SER A 559 18.12 31.60 -9.58
C SER A 559 19.19 30.55 -9.78
N ILE A 560 19.02 29.43 -9.09
CA ILE A 560 19.88 28.25 -9.21
C ILE A 560 19.35 27.39 -10.37
N LEU A 561 20.24 27.02 -11.30
CA LEU A 561 19.92 26.14 -12.40
C LEU A 561 20.52 24.76 -12.18
N ILE A 562 19.77 23.71 -12.49
CA ILE A 562 20.23 22.33 -12.50
C ILE A 562 19.97 21.79 -13.90
N ILE A 563 21.04 21.31 -14.57
CA ILE A 563 20.97 20.82 -15.94
C ILE A 563 21.78 19.53 -16.07
N GLU A 564 21.36 18.64 -16.96
CA GLU A 564 22.10 17.40 -17.24
C GLU A 564 23.46 17.67 -17.91
N ASN A 565 24.53 17.00 -17.46
CA ASN A 565 25.91 17.22 -17.94
C ASN A 565 26.10 17.00 -19.44
N GLN A 566 25.28 16.15 -20.05
CA GLN A 566 25.33 15.86 -21.49
C GLN A 566 24.45 16.79 -22.32
N SER A 567 23.82 17.79 -21.70
CA SER A 567 22.98 18.74 -22.42
C SER A 567 23.82 19.62 -23.37
N ARG A 568 23.41 19.70 -24.64
CA ARG A 568 24.03 20.60 -25.63
C ARG A 568 23.90 22.06 -25.27
N PHE A 569 22.99 22.40 -24.35
CA PHE A 569 22.74 23.77 -23.90
C PHE A 569 23.66 24.22 -22.80
N LEU A 570 24.41 23.29 -22.15
CA LEU A 570 25.35 23.65 -21.09
C LEU A 570 26.38 24.69 -21.60
N ALA A 571 26.94 24.48 -22.79
CA ALA A 571 27.89 25.41 -23.41
C ALA A 571 27.30 26.81 -23.67
N ASN A 572 26.01 26.92 -23.95
CA ASN A 572 25.34 28.21 -24.17
C ASN A 572 25.09 28.98 -22.86
N LEU A 573 25.04 28.27 -21.73
CA LEU A 573 24.83 28.87 -20.42
C LEU A 573 26.12 29.41 -19.79
N GLU A 574 27.30 28.91 -20.18
CA GLU A 574 28.60 29.30 -19.63
C GLU A 574 28.92 30.79 -19.77
N ASN A 575 28.28 31.51 -20.71
CA ASN A 575 28.45 32.96 -20.83
C ASN A 575 27.83 33.75 -19.69
N ASN A 576 26.73 33.25 -19.09
CA ASN A 576 25.94 33.95 -18.09
C ASN A 576 25.92 33.26 -16.73
N TYR A 577 26.37 32.00 -16.66
CA TYR A 577 26.34 31.15 -15.48
C TYR A 577 27.67 30.50 -15.23
N ILE A 578 27.98 30.25 -13.96
CA ILE A 578 29.13 29.43 -13.54
C ILE A 578 28.65 28.09 -12.99
N ILE A 579 29.41 27.04 -13.28
CA ILE A 579 29.19 25.72 -12.69
C ILE A 579 29.82 25.71 -11.30
N ILE A 580 28.99 25.58 -10.27
CA ILE A 580 29.49 25.51 -8.89
C ILE A 580 29.78 24.08 -8.44
N LYS A 581 29.08 23.11 -9.03
CA LYS A 581 29.29 21.67 -8.77
C LYS A 581 28.74 20.83 -9.93
N SER A 582 29.47 19.77 -10.27
CA SER A 582 28.95 18.70 -11.11
C SER A 582 28.77 17.43 -10.26
N VAL A 583 27.55 16.88 -10.28
CA VAL A 583 27.16 15.69 -9.53
C VAL A 583 26.67 14.65 -10.52
N LEU A 584 27.35 13.48 -10.60
CA LEU A 584 26.98 12.38 -11.49
C LEU A 584 26.66 12.82 -12.93
N ASN A 585 25.39 13.05 -13.23
CA ASN A 585 24.87 13.30 -14.56
C ASN A 585 24.33 14.74 -14.72
N TYR A 586 24.41 15.59 -13.71
CA TYR A 586 23.93 16.98 -13.78
C TYR A 586 24.91 17.97 -13.13
N SER A 587 24.82 19.22 -13.55
CA SER A 587 25.57 20.34 -13.02
C SER A 587 24.64 21.34 -12.36
N ILE A 588 25.11 21.92 -11.27
CA ILE A 588 24.46 23.03 -10.55
C ILE A 588 25.16 24.30 -10.99
N LEU A 589 24.37 25.24 -11.48
CA LEU A 589 24.85 26.52 -12.00
C LEU A 589 24.19 27.67 -11.23
N ILE A 590 24.95 28.76 -11.08
CA ILE A 590 24.44 30.05 -10.60
C ILE A 590 24.82 31.14 -11.58
N PRO A 591 24.15 32.29 -11.61
CA PRO A 591 24.56 33.42 -12.42
C PRO A 591 26.01 33.82 -12.11
N ASN A 592 26.74 34.35 -13.11
CA ASN A 592 28.12 34.79 -12.95
C ASN A 592 28.25 36.19 -12.29
N SER A 593 27.12 36.81 -11.95
CA SER A 593 27.04 38.11 -11.28
C SER A 593 25.69 38.26 -10.57
N GLY A 594 25.61 39.10 -9.56
CA GLY A 594 24.38 39.37 -8.80
C GLY A 594 24.45 38.88 -7.36
N GLY A 595 23.35 39.03 -6.62
CA GLY A 595 23.32 38.72 -5.18
C GLY A 595 23.61 37.27 -4.85
N LEU A 596 23.12 36.31 -5.66
CA LEU A 596 23.37 34.90 -5.50
C LEU A 596 24.86 34.53 -5.71
N TYR A 597 25.52 35.18 -6.70
CA TYR A 597 26.95 34.99 -6.95
C TYR A 597 27.79 35.48 -5.77
N ASP A 598 27.51 36.71 -5.31
CA ASP A 598 28.26 37.35 -4.20
C ASP A 598 28.10 36.51 -2.91
N GLU A 599 26.91 36.02 -2.62
CA GLU A 599 26.64 35.16 -1.49
C GLU A 599 27.42 33.85 -1.59
N TYR A 600 27.43 33.18 -2.75
CA TYR A 600 28.18 31.94 -2.94
C TYR A 600 29.68 32.14 -2.72
N ILE A 601 30.24 33.21 -3.28
CA ILE A 601 31.67 33.52 -3.12
C ILE A 601 32.00 33.78 -1.66
N ASN A 602 31.18 34.57 -0.95
CA ASN A 602 31.39 34.87 0.47
C ASN A 602 31.32 33.58 1.32
N ASN A 603 30.33 32.73 1.09
CA ASN A 603 30.19 31.49 1.85
C ASN A 603 31.25 30.46 1.52
N LYS A 604 31.77 30.39 0.29
CA LYS A 604 32.84 29.51 -0.14
C LYS A 604 34.17 29.84 0.50
N TYR A 605 34.46 31.12 0.76
CA TYR A 605 35.69 31.58 1.40
C TYR A 605 35.59 31.65 2.93
N ALA A 606 34.37 31.46 3.49
CA ALA A 606 34.16 31.40 4.94
C ALA A 606 34.31 29.97 5.52
N LEU A 607 34.34 28.95 4.66
CA LEU A 607 34.62 27.54 4.98
C LEU A 607 36.10 27.22 4.76
#